data_2dbf541fbf81c05fc2c0a5c7bd7feb17
#
_entry.id   2dbf541fbf81c05fc2c0a5c7bd7feb17
#
_cell.length_a   1.000
_cell.length_b   1.000
_cell.length_c   1.000
_cell.angle_alpha   90.00
_cell.angle_beta   90.00
_cell.angle_gamma   90.00
#
_symmetry.space_group_name_H-M   'P 1'
#
loop_
_entity.id
_entity.type
_entity.pdbx_description
1 polymer ?
#
loop_
_entity_poly.entity_id
_entity_poly.type
_entity_poly.pdbx_seq_one_letter_code
_entity_poly.pdbx_strand_id
1 'polypeptide(L)'
;QLESLADALLDQLTAGKMRLRFSTRRTLKSGGVSEDFLILAQDQRGERDVNTFSGGEQRLLQTVLRLAMMMWIGRIHGRPAETLCIDEGFDALDPENADNMVQLLRSLGNRFSRVVVISHEDEIASKLPGRVRLSKHALGVDATYN
;
A
#
# COMPACT_ATOMS: atom_id res chain seq x y z
N GLN A 1 16.17 3.58 -6.19
CA GLN A 1 15.91 3.57 -4.72
C GLN A 1 14.43 3.39 -4.39
N LEU A 2 13.52 4.16 -5.02
CA LEU A 2 12.08 4.02 -4.78
C LEU A 2 11.56 2.65 -5.24
N GLU A 3 11.95 2.19 -6.43
CA GLU A 3 11.64 0.84 -6.93
C GLU A 3 12.10 -0.25 -5.96
N SER A 4 13.34 -0.15 -5.47
CA SER A 4 13.86 -1.14 -4.51
C SER A 4 13.09 -1.17 -3.20
N LEU A 5 12.59 -0.04 -2.73
CA LEU A 5 11.72 0.02 -1.55
C LEU A 5 10.35 -0.60 -1.83
N ALA A 6 9.77 -0.28 -2.97
CA ALA A 6 8.49 -0.84 -3.38
C ALA A 6 8.59 -2.36 -3.59
N ASP A 7 9.64 -2.83 -4.27
CA ASP A 7 9.88 -4.27 -4.47
C ASP A 7 10.05 -5.02 -3.14
N ALA A 8 10.76 -4.45 -2.16
CA ALA A 8 10.93 -5.07 -0.85
C ALA A 8 9.60 -5.20 -0.07
N LEU A 9 8.67 -4.27 -0.27
CA LEU A 9 7.31 -4.36 0.30
C LEU A 9 6.46 -5.37 -0.48
N LEU A 10 6.56 -5.38 -1.82
CA LEU A 10 5.84 -6.33 -2.67
C LEU A 10 6.30 -7.77 -2.44
N ASP A 11 7.59 -8.00 -2.21
CA ASP A 11 8.11 -9.33 -1.90
C ASP A 11 7.43 -9.93 -0.65
N GLN A 12 7.18 -9.10 0.38
CA GLN A 12 6.47 -9.55 1.59
C GLN A 12 4.98 -9.82 1.34
N LEU A 13 4.35 -9.04 0.45
CA LEU A 13 2.91 -9.14 0.18
C LEU A 13 2.55 -10.20 -0.85
N THR A 14 3.43 -10.43 -1.82
CA THR A 14 3.12 -11.27 -2.99
C THR A 14 4.07 -12.45 -3.16
N ALA A 15 4.94 -12.72 -2.16
CA ALA A 15 5.99 -13.73 -2.25
C ALA A 15 6.84 -13.60 -3.54
N GLY A 16 7.19 -12.35 -3.89
CA GLY A 16 8.02 -12.03 -5.05
C GLY A 16 7.32 -12.13 -6.42
N LYS A 17 6.00 -12.34 -6.43
CA LYS A 17 5.23 -12.49 -7.68
C LYS A 17 5.03 -11.18 -8.44
N MET A 18 5.21 -10.03 -7.78
CA MET A 18 5.01 -8.72 -8.38
C MET A 18 6.20 -7.80 -8.13
N ARG A 19 6.49 -6.92 -9.08
CA ARG A 19 7.53 -5.88 -8.98
C ARG A 19 7.02 -4.59 -9.58
N LEU A 20 7.50 -3.44 -9.06
CA LEU A 20 7.16 -2.12 -9.54
C LEU A 20 8.29 -1.53 -10.38
N ARG A 21 7.93 -0.85 -11.48
CA ARG A 21 8.87 -0.15 -12.37
C ARG A 21 8.32 1.22 -12.72
N PHE A 22 9.24 2.16 -12.90
CA PHE A 22 8.91 3.48 -13.40
C PHE A 22 9.53 3.68 -14.78
N SER A 23 8.73 4.16 -15.72
CA SER A 23 9.19 4.50 -17.06
C SER A 23 8.83 5.93 -17.39
N THR A 24 9.75 6.62 -18.05
CA THR A 24 9.50 7.97 -18.61
C THR A 24 9.21 7.93 -20.10
N ARG A 25 9.13 6.73 -20.69
CA ARG A 25 8.93 6.54 -22.13
C ARG A 25 7.74 5.62 -22.37
N ARG A 26 6.85 6.07 -23.23
CA ARG A 26 5.74 5.28 -23.74
C ARG A 26 5.90 5.09 -25.25
N THR A 27 5.94 3.84 -25.70
CA THR A 27 5.87 3.54 -27.14
C THR A 27 4.40 3.64 -27.58
N LEU A 28 4.11 4.51 -28.52
CA LEU A 28 2.80 4.69 -29.10
C LEU A 28 2.51 3.57 -30.12
N LYS A 29 1.24 3.22 -30.28
CA LYS A 29 0.80 2.26 -31.32
C LYS A 29 1.18 2.67 -32.75
N SER A 30 1.45 3.97 -32.97
CA SER A 30 1.92 4.54 -34.23
C SER A 30 3.43 4.44 -34.45
N GLY A 31 4.19 3.80 -33.54
CA GLY A 31 5.65 3.66 -33.59
C GLY A 31 6.44 4.86 -33.05
N GLY A 32 5.76 5.92 -32.59
CA GLY A 32 6.41 7.05 -31.90
C GLY A 32 6.69 6.76 -30.43
N VAL A 33 7.56 7.58 -29.81
CA VAL A 33 7.82 7.58 -28.37
C VAL A 33 7.25 8.85 -27.77
N SER A 34 6.40 8.73 -26.75
CA SER A 34 5.94 9.85 -25.93
C SER A 34 6.72 9.84 -24.60
N GLU A 35 7.06 11.02 -24.11
CA GLU A 35 7.62 11.17 -22.76
C GLU A 35 6.46 11.29 -21.78
N ASP A 36 6.06 10.16 -21.23
CA ASP A 36 5.02 10.06 -20.18
C ASP A 36 5.59 9.35 -18.96
N PHE A 37 5.24 9.83 -17.78
CA PHE A 37 5.58 9.11 -16.55
C PHE A 37 4.58 7.96 -16.36
N LEU A 38 5.08 6.73 -16.47
CA LEU A 38 4.29 5.52 -16.32
C LEU A 38 4.71 4.77 -15.07
N ILE A 39 3.73 4.26 -14.36
CA ILE A 39 3.91 3.29 -13.30
C ILE A 39 3.52 1.93 -13.87
N LEU A 40 4.53 1.07 -14.00
CA LEU A 40 4.38 -0.28 -14.52
C LEU A 40 4.50 -1.27 -13.37
N ALA A 41 3.80 -2.37 -13.47
CA ALA A 41 4.02 -3.52 -12.60
C ALA A 41 4.27 -4.76 -13.45
N GLN A 42 5.21 -5.58 -12.98
CA GLN A 42 5.55 -6.85 -13.58
C GLN A 42 4.98 -7.98 -12.72
N ASP A 43 4.26 -8.90 -13.35
CA ASP A 43 3.81 -10.17 -12.77
C ASP A 43 4.18 -11.34 -13.69
N GLN A 44 3.61 -12.52 -13.46
CA GLN A 44 3.81 -13.71 -14.30
C GLN A 44 3.34 -13.52 -15.76
N ARG A 45 2.45 -12.55 -16.03
CA ARG A 45 1.92 -12.23 -17.36
C ARG A 45 2.78 -11.21 -18.10
N GLY A 46 3.82 -10.67 -17.44
CA GLY A 46 4.72 -9.67 -17.99
C GLY A 46 4.55 -8.28 -17.37
N GLU A 47 5.27 -7.32 -17.94
CA GLU A 47 5.22 -5.91 -17.52
C GLU A 47 4.08 -5.18 -18.22
N ARG A 48 3.26 -4.46 -17.44
CA ARG A 48 2.14 -3.67 -17.96
C ARG A 48 1.79 -2.50 -17.02
N ASP A 49 1.01 -1.56 -17.54
CA ASP A 49 0.52 -0.40 -16.78
C ASP A 49 -0.31 -0.85 -15.57
N VAL A 50 -0.05 -0.24 -14.41
CA VAL A 50 -0.77 -0.52 -13.15
C VAL A 50 -2.28 -0.40 -13.31
N ASN A 51 -2.75 0.50 -14.16
CA ASN A 51 -4.18 0.69 -14.43
C ASN A 51 -4.85 -0.49 -15.14
N THR A 52 -4.09 -1.47 -15.63
CA THR A 52 -4.62 -2.68 -16.30
C THR A 52 -4.79 -3.88 -15.37
N PHE A 53 -4.41 -3.74 -14.10
CA PHE A 53 -4.58 -4.77 -13.07
C PHE A 53 -6.00 -4.77 -12.51
N SER A 54 -6.38 -5.83 -11.81
CA SER A 54 -7.67 -5.88 -11.09
C SER A 54 -7.75 -4.78 -10.02
N GLY A 55 -8.96 -4.42 -9.61
CA GLY A 55 -9.17 -3.36 -8.62
C GLY A 55 -8.42 -3.61 -7.30
N GLY A 56 -8.41 -4.86 -6.81
CA GLY A 56 -7.67 -5.26 -5.61
C GLY A 56 -6.16 -5.15 -5.79
N GLU A 57 -5.63 -5.66 -6.93
CA GLU A 57 -4.21 -5.56 -7.26
C GLU A 57 -3.77 -4.09 -7.41
N GLN A 58 -4.59 -3.24 -8.04
CA GLN A 58 -4.31 -1.81 -8.14
C GLN A 58 -4.21 -1.14 -6.77
N ARG A 59 -5.14 -1.43 -5.85
CA ARG A 59 -5.11 -0.89 -4.48
C ARG A 59 -3.88 -1.35 -3.72
N LEU A 60 -3.51 -2.63 -3.84
CA LEU A 60 -2.28 -3.17 -3.27
C LEU A 60 -1.06 -2.39 -3.77
N LEU A 61 -0.91 -2.25 -5.09
CA LEU A 61 0.19 -1.53 -5.72
C LEU A 61 0.24 -0.05 -5.31
N GLN A 62 -0.91 0.62 -5.25
CA GLN A 62 -1.01 2.01 -4.80
C GLN A 62 -0.61 2.17 -3.33
N THR A 63 -1.04 1.26 -2.46
CA THR A 63 -0.68 1.29 -1.04
C THR A 63 0.82 1.08 -0.85
N VAL A 64 1.39 0.09 -1.53
CA VAL A 64 2.84 -0.16 -1.53
C VAL A 64 3.62 1.04 -2.03
N LEU A 65 3.18 1.67 -3.12
CA LEU A 65 3.84 2.85 -3.66
C LEU A 65 3.82 4.01 -2.66
N ARG A 66 2.69 4.28 -2.03
CA ARG A 66 2.58 5.33 -0.98
C ARG A 66 3.51 5.06 0.19
N LEU A 67 3.58 3.82 0.68
CA LEU A 67 4.50 3.41 1.74
C LEU A 67 5.96 3.59 1.33
N ALA A 68 6.33 3.13 0.14
CA ALA A 68 7.69 3.27 -0.39
C ALA A 68 8.09 4.74 -0.55
N MET A 69 7.20 5.59 -1.08
CA MET A 69 7.43 7.03 -1.21
C MET A 69 7.65 7.70 0.15
N MET A 70 6.81 7.40 1.13
CA MET A 70 6.94 7.95 2.48
C MET A 70 8.28 7.55 3.13
N MET A 71 8.66 6.27 3.01
CA MET A 71 9.94 5.77 3.52
C MET A 71 11.13 6.41 2.79
N TRP A 72 11.02 6.62 1.49
CA TRP A 72 12.05 7.25 0.67
C TRP A 72 12.23 8.72 1.01
N ILE A 73 11.14 9.48 1.14
CA ILE A 73 11.16 10.89 1.55
C ILE A 73 11.79 11.04 2.94
N GLY A 74 11.41 10.19 3.89
CA GLY A 74 12.02 10.18 5.22
C GLY A 74 13.54 9.98 5.20
N ARG A 75 14.02 9.09 4.31
CA ARG A 75 15.47 8.87 4.13
C ARG A 75 16.19 10.09 3.55
N ILE A 76 15.61 10.72 2.52
CA ILE A 76 16.22 11.90 1.87
C ILE A 76 16.37 13.05 2.87
N HIS A 77 15.35 13.28 3.68
CA HIS A 77 15.34 14.37 4.65
C HIS A 77 16.06 14.05 5.98
N GLY A 78 16.57 12.83 6.13
CA GLY A 78 17.21 12.38 7.39
C GLY A 78 16.26 12.37 8.59
N ARG A 79 14.96 12.39 8.35
CA ARG A 79 13.89 12.37 9.35
C ARG A 79 12.89 11.27 8.99
N PRO A 80 13.08 10.04 9.48
CA PRO A 80 12.12 8.98 9.26
C PRO A 80 10.76 9.38 9.87
N ALA A 81 9.69 9.05 9.15
CA ALA A 81 8.35 9.23 9.68
C ALA A 81 8.17 8.35 10.92
N GLU A 82 7.67 8.92 12.00
CA GLU A 82 7.42 8.19 13.25
C GLU A 82 6.02 7.56 13.26
N THR A 83 5.06 8.17 12.57
CA THR A 83 3.67 7.72 12.52
C THR A 83 3.28 7.40 11.08
N LEU A 84 2.73 6.22 10.90
CA LEU A 84 2.07 5.78 9.68
C LEU A 84 0.56 5.79 9.92
N CYS A 85 -0.19 6.49 9.06
CA CYS A 85 -1.65 6.44 9.06
C CYS A 85 -2.13 5.90 7.70
N ILE A 86 -2.93 4.85 7.72
CA ILE A 86 -3.55 4.23 6.54
C ILE A 86 -5.05 4.33 6.70
N ASP A 87 -5.69 5.02 5.77
CA ASP A 87 -7.13 5.20 5.71
C ASP A 87 -7.69 4.37 4.56
N GLU A 88 -8.56 3.41 4.89
CA GLU A 88 -9.25 2.52 3.95
C GLU A 88 -8.35 1.81 2.93
N GLY A 89 -7.14 1.41 3.35
CA GLY A 89 -6.16 0.74 2.48
C GLY A 89 -6.45 -0.73 2.17
N PHE A 90 -7.52 -1.30 2.74
CA PHE A 90 -7.85 -2.73 2.67
C PHE A 90 -9.05 -3.03 1.78
N ASP A 91 -9.81 -2.02 1.39
CA ASP A 91 -11.00 -2.18 0.56
C ASP A 91 -10.68 -2.90 -0.74
N ALA A 92 -11.54 -3.83 -1.12
CA ALA A 92 -11.41 -4.62 -2.34
C ALA A 92 -10.16 -5.52 -2.43
N LEU A 93 -9.42 -5.74 -1.33
CA LEU A 93 -8.45 -6.82 -1.27
C LEU A 93 -9.17 -8.15 -1.10
N ASP A 94 -8.65 -9.20 -1.77
CA ASP A 94 -9.08 -10.54 -1.44
C ASP A 94 -8.53 -10.97 -0.05
N PRO A 95 -9.08 -12.01 0.58
CA PRO A 95 -8.70 -12.41 1.94
C PRO A 95 -7.18 -12.69 2.10
N GLU A 96 -6.54 -13.29 1.10
CA GLU A 96 -5.11 -13.60 1.13
C GLU A 96 -4.27 -12.31 1.13
N ASN A 97 -4.59 -11.36 0.25
CA ASN A 97 -3.92 -10.08 0.18
C ASN A 97 -4.19 -9.22 1.42
N ALA A 98 -5.39 -9.29 2.00
CA ALA A 98 -5.71 -8.62 3.25
C ALA A 98 -4.88 -9.15 4.42
N ASP A 99 -4.73 -10.47 4.53
CA ASP A 99 -3.88 -11.09 5.56
C ASP A 99 -2.41 -10.73 5.41
N ASN A 100 -1.90 -10.78 4.19
CA ASN A 100 -0.53 -10.37 3.88
C ASN A 100 -0.29 -8.89 4.22
N MET A 101 -1.26 -8.02 3.94
CA MET A 101 -1.19 -6.60 4.30
C MET A 101 -1.16 -6.39 5.82
N VAL A 102 -1.97 -7.11 6.59
CA VAL A 102 -1.93 -7.06 8.06
C VAL A 102 -0.55 -7.50 8.58
N GLN A 103 0.02 -8.56 8.02
CA GLN A 103 1.36 -9.02 8.39
C GLN A 103 2.44 -7.99 8.05
N LEU A 104 2.36 -7.35 6.87
CA LEU A 104 3.23 -6.25 6.51
C LEU A 104 3.14 -5.11 7.51
N LEU A 105 1.93 -4.67 7.86
CA LEU A 105 1.72 -3.58 8.81
C LEU A 105 2.29 -3.90 10.20
N ARG A 106 2.15 -5.13 10.66
CA ARG A 106 2.80 -5.59 11.90
C ARG A 106 4.32 -5.51 11.81
N SER A 107 4.91 -5.90 10.68
CA SER A 107 6.35 -5.80 10.47
C SER A 107 6.85 -4.35 10.45
N LEU A 108 6.04 -3.44 9.92
CA LEU A 108 6.31 -2.01 9.90
C LEU A 108 6.25 -1.37 11.29
N GLY A 109 5.56 -1.97 12.27
CA GLY A 109 5.58 -1.54 13.67
C GLY A 109 6.99 -1.48 14.28
N ASN A 110 7.95 -2.21 13.74
CA ASN A 110 9.36 -2.10 14.12
C ASN A 110 10.08 -0.88 13.51
N ARG A 111 9.49 -0.23 12.52
CA ARG A 111 10.06 0.93 11.80
C ARG A 111 9.36 2.24 12.16
N PHE A 112 8.10 2.17 12.54
CA PHE A 112 7.29 3.31 12.94
C PHE A 112 6.97 3.20 14.43
N SER A 113 7.11 4.29 15.17
CA SER A 113 6.72 4.35 16.58
C SER A 113 5.21 4.14 16.75
N ARG A 114 4.44 4.45 15.71
CA ARG A 114 2.98 4.33 15.70
C ARG A 114 2.47 3.98 14.31
N VAL A 115 1.61 2.95 14.23
CA VAL A 115 0.88 2.60 13.01
C VAL A 115 -0.62 2.70 13.34
N VAL A 116 -1.33 3.55 12.62
CA VAL A 116 -2.78 3.77 12.74
C VAL A 116 -3.44 3.29 11.46
N VAL A 117 -4.42 2.41 11.59
CA VAL A 117 -5.21 1.89 10.47
C VAL A 117 -6.67 2.29 10.71
N ILE A 118 -7.26 2.95 9.74
CA ILE A 118 -8.69 3.27 9.72
C ILE A 118 -9.34 2.31 8.74
N SER A 119 -10.30 1.54 9.22
CA SER A 119 -11.06 0.59 8.40
C SER A 119 -12.47 0.42 8.96
N HIS A 120 -13.42 0.24 8.09
CA HIS A 120 -14.78 -0.14 8.45
C HIS A 120 -14.98 -1.67 8.46
N GLU A 121 -13.96 -2.45 8.11
CA GLU A 121 -13.99 -3.91 8.10
C GLU A 121 -13.60 -4.48 9.47
N ASP A 122 -14.58 -5.06 10.17
CA ASP A 122 -14.37 -5.70 11.49
C ASP A 122 -13.35 -6.84 11.44
N GLU A 123 -13.26 -7.56 10.33
CA GLU A 123 -12.30 -8.65 10.14
C GLU A 123 -10.86 -8.14 10.21
N ILE A 124 -10.55 -7.06 9.50
CA ILE A 124 -9.22 -6.44 9.51
C ILE A 124 -8.90 -5.87 10.89
N ALA A 125 -9.86 -5.14 11.48
CA ALA A 125 -9.68 -4.54 12.80
C ALA A 125 -9.39 -5.60 13.89
N SER A 126 -9.97 -6.79 13.80
CA SER A 126 -9.75 -7.88 14.76
C SER A 126 -8.34 -8.49 14.68
N LYS A 127 -7.66 -8.36 13.55
CA LYS A 127 -6.30 -8.88 13.31
C LYS A 127 -5.20 -7.93 13.81
N LEU A 128 -5.53 -6.71 14.21
CA LEU A 128 -4.59 -5.71 14.73
C LEU A 128 -4.54 -5.72 16.26
N PRO A 129 -3.40 -5.37 16.88
CA PRO A 129 -3.17 -5.57 18.32
C PRO A 129 -3.95 -4.61 19.23
N GLY A 130 -4.49 -3.51 18.71
CA GLY A 130 -5.28 -2.55 19.49
C GLY A 130 -6.37 -1.97 18.61
N ARG A 131 -7.53 -1.70 19.18
CA ARG A 131 -8.69 -1.23 18.44
C ARG A 131 -9.39 -0.08 19.17
N VAL A 132 -9.68 0.99 18.41
CA VAL A 132 -10.61 2.03 18.83
C VAL A 132 -11.84 1.96 17.95
N ARG A 133 -12.99 1.66 18.53
CA ARG A 133 -14.28 1.68 17.82
C ARG A 133 -14.92 3.05 17.98
N LEU A 134 -15.28 3.66 16.86
CA LEU A 134 -16.05 4.89 16.81
C LEU A 134 -17.51 4.57 16.45
N SER A 135 -18.44 4.98 17.30
CA SER A 135 -19.88 4.75 17.10
C SER A 135 -20.59 6.10 17.06
N LYS A 136 -21.26 6.40 15.95
CA LYS A 136 -22.03 7.65 15.76
C LYS A 136 -23.45 7.46 16.28
N HIS A 137 -23.93 8.41 17.07
CA HIS A 137 -25.32 8.48 17.55
C HIS A 137 -25.88 9.91 17.38
N ALA A 138 -27.15 10.12 17.69
CA ALA A 138 -27.85 11.39 17.43
C ALA A 138 -27.22 12.60 18.14
N LEU A 139 -26.50 12.40 19.25
CA LEU A 139 -25.92 13.47 20.07
C LEU A 139 -24.39 13.59 19.93
N GLY A 140 -23.73 12.72 19.13
CA GLY A 140 -22.28 12.78 18.98
C GLY A 140 -21.64 11.49 18.49
N VAL A 141 -20.40 11.29 18.91
CA VAL A 141 -19.59 10.08 18.60
C VAL A 141 -18.99 9.54 19.89
N ASP A 142 -19.20 8.27 20.15
CA ASP A 142 -18.54 7.55 21.24
C ASP A 142 -17.28 6.84 20.70
N ALA A 143 -16.22 6.79 21.50
CA ALA A 143 -15.02 6.05 21.25
C ALA A 143 -14.79 5.01 22.34
N THR A 144 -14.67 3.74 21.96
CA THR A 144 -14.37 2.64 22.88
C THR A 144 -13.05 1.99 22.48
N TYR A 145 -12.19 1.73 23.46
CA TYR A 145 -10.91 1.05 23.27
C TYR A 145 -10.99 -0.39 23.78
N ASN A 146 -10.53 -1.33 22.94
CA ASN A 146 -10.42 -2.76 23.28
C ASN A 146 -8.98 -3.23 23.00
#